data_abb695afd07a6058e0ca728bd28a0c94
#
_entry.id   abb695afd07a6058e0ca728bd28a0c94
#
_cell.length_a   1.000
_cell.length_b   1.000
_cell.length_c   1.000
_cell.angle_alpha   90.00
_cell.angle_beta   90.00
_cell.angle_gamma   90.00
#
_symmetry.space_group_name_H-M   'P 1'
#
loop_
_entity.id
_entity.type
_entity.pdbx_description
1 polymer ?
#
loop_
_entity_poly.entity_id
_entity_poly.type
_entity_poly.pdbx_seq_one_letter_code
_entity_poly.pdbx_strand_id
1 'polypeptide(L)'
;MPNIKYIARVLTGVRWKKMNYILGVVKDKCGQSKVRTFFDILWCAARYGAGYYDYAMYGFYDLTGKQRDTYLTRVRNRKISDLMNDPAFHDDFDDKLRFNETFRRFLRRETLNGETATPRQMAEFAAGQEYIFAKINHGDCGRGVERLRVADFASPDAMLAYIRE
;
A
#
# COMPACT_ATOMS: atom_id res chain seq x y z
N MET A 1 26.91 6.22 11.37
CA MET A 1 26.61 5.66 12.71
C MET A 1 25.17 5.20 12.76
N PRO A 2 24.87 4.06 13.40
CA PRO A 2 23.47 3.61 13.53
C PRO A 2 22.67 4.62 14.36
N ASN A 3 21.49 4.97 13.86
CA ASN A 3 20.63 5.95 14.54
C ASN A 3 19.92 5.27 15.73
N ILE A 4 20.41 5.50 16.94
CA ILE A 4 19.89 4.91 18.18
C ILE A 4 18.39 5.22 18.37
N LYS A 5 17.93 6.42 18.00
CA LYS A 5 16.52 6.79 18.02
C LYS A 5 15.68 5.92 17.07
N TYR A 6 16.26 5.53 15.94
CA TYR A 6 15.59 4.63 15.00
C TYR A 6 15.48 3.21 15.55
N ILE A 7 16.53 2.70 16.22
CA ILE A 7 16.50 1.39 16.88
C ILE A 7 15.44 1.35 17.98
N ALA A 8 15.38 2.38 18.82
CA ALA A 8 14.34 2.49 19.86
C ALA A 8 12.93 2.49 19.25
N ARG A 9 12.71 3.26 18.19
CA ARG A 9 11.44 3.30 17.43
C ARG A 9 11.10 1.95 16.79
N VAL A 10 12.09 1.23 16.29
CA VAL A 10 11.90 -0.11 15.73
C VAL A 10 11.48 -1.07 16.83
N LEU A 11 12.13 -1.03 17.98
CA LEU A 11 11.80 -1.92 19.12
C LEU A 11 10.41 -1.65 19.72
N THR A 12 10.00 -0.39 19.84
CA THR A 12 8.67 -0.03 20.34
C THR A 12 7.54 -0.30 19.35
N GLY A 13 7.84 -0.28 18.03
CA GLY A 13 6.88 -0.53 16.96
C GLY A 13 6.81 -2.00 16.47
N VAL A 14 7.57 -2.91 17.10
CA VAL A 14 7.60 -4.31 16.68
C VAL A 14 6.27 -5.00 16.99
N ARG A 15 5.65 -5.54 15.97
CA ARG A 15 4.56 -6.51 16.14
C ARG A 15 5.15 -7.88 16.42
N TRP A 16 5.33 -8.22 17.68
CA TRP A 16 6.03 -9.43 18.14
C TRP A 16 5.54 -10.73 17.51
N LYS A 17 4.22 -10.89 17.29
CA LYS A 17 3.66 -12.03 16.57
C LYS A 17 4.23 -12.17 15.16
N LYS A 18 4.33 -11.04 14.43
CA LYS A 18 4.86 -11.01 13.06
C LYS A 18 6.38 -11.20 13.04
N MET A 19 7.09 -10.60 13.99
CA MET A 19 8.53 -10.80 14.14
C MET A 19 8.84 -12.29 14.36
N ASN A 20 8.16 -12.94 15.32
CA ASN A 20 8.38 -14.35 15.58
C ASN A 20 8.04 -15.26 14.39
N TYR A 21 7.00 -14.93 13.65
CA TYR A 21 6.69 -15.61 12.40
C TYR A 21 7.85 -15.50 11.38
N ILE A 22 8.38 -14.29 11.15
CA ILE A 22 9.52 -14.07 10.25
C ILE A 22 10.77 -14.81 10.72
N LEU A 23 11.07 -14.80 12.02
CA LEU A 23 12.17 -15.57 12.58
C LEU A 23 12.02 -17.08 12.34
N GLY A 24 10.78 -17.59 12.36
CA GLY A 24 10.46 -18.97 11.99
C GLY A 24 10.74 -19.24 10.52
N VAL A 25 10.20 -18.39 9.64
CA VAL A 25 10.40 -18.51 8.17
C VAL A 25 11.88 -18.52 7.80
N VAL A 26 12.69 -17.63 8.38
CA VAL A 26 14.13 -17.57 8.11
C VAL A 26 14.83 -18.83 8.63
N LYS A 27 14.48 -19.29 9.85
CA LYS A 27 15.03 -20.53 10.39
C LYS A 27 14.75 -21.72 9.47
N ASP A 28 13.53 -21.84 8.96
CA ASP A 28 13.12 -22.95 8.09
C ASP A 28 13.82 -22.89 6.73
N LYS A 29 14.10 -21.68 6.23
CA LYS A 29 14.77 -21.49 4.91
C LYS A 29 16.28 -21.73 4.95
N CYS A 30 16.99 -21.24 5.96
CA CYS A 30 18.45 -21.26 5.99
C CYS A 30 19.06 -21.90 7.25
N GLY A 31 18.25 -22.44 8.17
CA GLY A 31 18.72 -23.09 9.39
C GLY A 31 19.27 -22.14 10.45
N GLN A 32 19.25 -20.83 10.21
CA GLN A 32 19.81 -19.84 11.14
C GLN A 32 18.97 -19.74 12.43
N SER A 33 19.64 -19.68 13.58
CA SER A 33 18.94 -19.56 14.87
C SER A 33 18.12 -18.27 14.97
N LYS A 34 16.95 -18.33 15.59
CA LYS A 34 16.06 -17.16 15.76
C LYS A 34 16.75 -16.00 16.46
N VAL A 35 17.60 -16.28 17.43
CA VAL A 35 18.35 -15.26 18.19
C VAL A 35 19.33 -14.52 17.27
N ARG A 36 20.13 -15.23 16.51
CA ARG A 36 21.07 -14.64 15.55
C ARG A 36 20.30 -13.82 14.51
N THR A 37 19.25 -14.37 13.95
CA THR A 37 18.40 -13.67 12.98
C THR A 37 17.80 -12.39 13.56
N PHE A 38 17.36 -12.41 14.81
CA PHE A 38 16.80 -11.23 15.49
C PHE A 38 17.83 -10.09 15.56
N PHE A 39 19.04 -10.37 16.02
CA PHE A 39 20.09 -9.35 16.09
C PHE A 39 20.55 -8.88 14.70
N ASP A 40 20.60 -9.76 13.71
CA ASP A 40 20.92 -9.38 12.34
C ASP A 40 19.80 -8.47 11.72
N ILE A 41 18.53 -8.74 12.01
CA ILE A 41 17.42 -7.86 11.64
C ILE A 41 17.57 -6.48 12.28
N LEU A 42 17.92 -6.40 13.56
CA LEU A 42 18.15 -5.11 14.24
C LEU A 42 19.31 -4.35 13.61
N TRP A 43 20.40 -5.05 13.32
CA TRP A 43 21.55 -4.48 12.60
C TRP A 43 21.14 -3.98 11.21
N CYS A 44 20.42 -4.79 10.45
CA CYS A 44 19.94 -4.41 9.12
C CYS A 44 18.98 -3.22 9.15
N ALA A 45 18.12 -3.16 10.16
CA ALA A 45 17.25 -2.00 10.38
C ALA A 45 18.06 -0.73 10.61
N ALA A 46 19.08 -0.80 11.48
CA ALA A 46 19.92 0.35 11.80
C ALA A 46 20.84 0.78 10.64
N ARG A 47 21.45 -0.19 9.94
CA ARG A 47 22.48 0.09 8.93
C ARG A 47 21.90 0.36 7.55
N TYR A 48 20.89 -0.42 7.14
CA TYR A 48 20.31 -0.39 5.79
C TYR A 48 18.89 0.18 5.75
N GLY A 49 18.26 0.43 6.90
CA GLY A 49 16.85 0.80 6.99
C GLY A 49 15.92 -0.36 6.58
N ALA A 50 16.39 -1.60 6.72
CA ALA A 50 15.64 -2.81 6.40
C ALA A 50 14.94 -3.35 7.63
N GLY A 51 13.61 -3.22 7.71
CA GLY A 51 12.82 -3.86 8.76
C GLY A 51 12.72 -5.38 8.56
N TYR A 52 12.07 -6.08 9.50
CA TYR A 52 11.95 -7.53 9.45
C TYR A 52 11.23 -8.07 8.20
N TYR A 53 10.34 -7.29 7.60
CA TYR A 53 9.72 -7.64 6.32
C TYR A 53 10.70 -7.52 5.16
N ASP A 54 11.43 -6.40 5.06
CA ASP A 54 12.44 -6.21 4.02
C ASP A 54 13.52 -7.28 4.14
N TYR A 55 13.93 -7.61 5.38
CA TYR A 55 14.92 -8.64 5.67
C TYR A 55 14.51 -10.01 5.12
N ALA A 56 13.28 -10.44 5.34
CA ALA A 56 12.77 -11.71 4.84
C ALA A 56 12.49 -11.69 3.34
N MET A 57 11.91 -10.60 2.83
CA MET A 57 11.51 -10.46 1.43
C MET A 57 12.72 -10.42 0.50
N TYR A 58 13.77 -9.71 0.89
CA TYR A 58 15.00 -9.60 0.10
C TYR A 58 16.02 -10.70 0.38
N GLY A 59 15.75 -11.63 1.28
CA GLY A 59 16.67 -12.71 1.63
C GLY A 59 17.96 -12.21 2.28
N PHE A 60 17.89 -11.17 3.10
CA PHE A 60 19.09 -10.56 3.73
C PHE A 60 19.92 -11.54 4.54
N TYR A 61 19.33 -12.62 5.04
CA TYR A 61 20.01 -13.69 5.75
C TYR A 61 21.08 -14.40 4.92
N ASP A 62 20.96 -14.38 3.57
CA ASP A 62 21.93 -15.01 2.64
C ASP A 62 22.85 -13.99 1.96
N LEU A 63 22.69 -12.68 2.23
CA LEU A 63 23.43 -11.63 1.56
C LEU A 63 24.60 -11.10 2.38
N THR A 64 25.70 -10.81 1.68
CA THR A 64 26.84 -10.06 2.24
C THR A 64 26.46 -8.59 2.49
N GLY A 65 27.25 -7.90 3.33
CA GLY A 65 27.04 -6.47 3.59
C GLY A 65 27.05 -5.60 2.33
N LYS A 66 27.92 -5.91 1.35
CA LYS A 66 27.95 -5.20 0.06
C LYS A 66 26.68 -5.41 -0.75
N GLN A 67 26.19 -6.64 -0.81
CA GLN A 67 24.95 -6.97 -1.51
C GLN A 67 23.72 -6.30 -0.82
N ARG A 68 23.63 -6.36 0.52
CA ARG A 68 22.56 -5.68 1.27
C ARG A 68 22.53 -4.18 1.00
N ASP A 69 23.66 -3.55 0.75
CA ASP A 69 23.77 -2.11 0.50
C ASP A 69 23.20 -1.69 -0.86
N THR A 70 23.07 -2.61 -1.81
CA THR A 70 22.47 -2.32 -3.13
C THR A 70 20.95 -2.27 -3.12
N TYR A 71 20.29 -2.73 -2.05
CA TYR A 71 18.84 -2.79 -1.99
C TYR A 71 18.20 -1.46 -1.62
N LEU A 72 17.13 -1.12 -2.32
CA LEU A 72 16.27 0.00 -2.00
C LEU A 72 15.24 -0.44 -0.95
N THR A 73 15.64 -0.36 0.33
CA THR A 73 14.76 -0.68 1.45
C THR A 73 13.66 0.37 1.63
N ARG A 74 12.59 0.04 2.36
CA ARG A 74 11.46 0.95 2.60
C ARG A 74 11.90 2.33 3.12
N VAL A 75 12.87 2.37 4.06
CA VAL A 75 13.35 3.65 4.61
C VAL A 75 14.13 4.46 3.59
N ARG A 76 14.94 3.78 2.75
CA ARG A 76 15.68 4.44 1.65
C ARG A 76 14.72 4.96 0.59
N ASN A 77 13.74 4.14 0.20
CA ASN A 77 12.71 4.54 -0.76
C ASN A 77 11.92 5.77 -0.27
N ARG A 78 11.51 5.76 1.00
CA ARG A 78 10.80 6.92 1.57
C ARG A 78 11.63 8.19 1.50
N LYS A 79 12.93 8.13 1.84
CA LYS A 79 13.81 9.31 1.73
C LYS A 79 13.92 9.84 0.30
N ILE A 80 13.96 8.94 -0.69
CA ILE A 80 13.98 9.34 -2.11
C ILE A 80 12.64 9.98 -2.48
N SER A 81 11.53 9.37 -2.08
CA SER A 81 10.20 9.93 -2.32
C SER A 81 10.02 11.29 -1.67
N ASP A 82 10.42 11.43 -0.41
CA ASP A 82 10.33 12.71 0.32
C ASP A 82 11.22 13.80 -0.31
N LEU A 83 12.32 13.42 -0.99
CA LEU A 83 13.22 14.36 -1.66
C LEU A 83 12.75 14.73 -3.07
N MET A 84 12.14 13.78 -3.79
CA MET A 84 11.82 13.93 -5.22
C MET A 84 10.37 14.35 -5.47
N ASN A 85 9.47 14.14 -4.51
CA ASN A 85 8.06 14.49 -4.66
C ASN A 85 7.77 15.76 -3.88
N ASP A 86 7.19 16.74 -4.56
CA ASP A 86 6.68 17.93 -3.91
C ASP A 86 5.39 17.59 -3.13
N PRO A 87 5.35 17.83 -1.80
CA PRO A 87 4.16 17.57 -0.99
C PRO A 87 2.89 18.28 -1.48
N ALA A 88 3.03 19.40 -2.18
CA ALA A 88 1.89 20.15 -2.74
C ALA A 88 1.06 19.33 -3.74
N PHE A 89 1.65 18.31 -4.36
CA PHE A 89 0.98 17.44 -5.34
C PHE A 89 0.58 16.07 -4.78
N HIS A 90 0.78 15.79 -3.50
CA HIS A 90 0.42 14.49 -2.92
C HIS A 90 -1.06 14.17 -3.12
N ASP A 91 -1.94 15.15 -2.88
CA ASP A 91 -3.39 14.97 -3.00
C ASP A 91 -3.83 14.67 -4.44
N ASP A 92 -3.07 15.12 -5.45
CA ASP A 92 -3.35 14.80 -6.86
C ASP A 92 -3.21 13.30 -7.16
N PHE A 93 -2.52 12.55 -6.31
CA PHE A 93 -2.31 11.10 -6.44
C PHE A 93 -3.06 10.28 -5.39
N ASP A 94 -3.24 10.80 -4.17
CA ASP A 94 -3.87 10.09 -3.07
C ASP A 94 -5.40 10.18 -3.12
N ASP A 95 -5.94 11.30 -3.61
CA ASP A 95 -7.37 11.50 -3.85
C ASP A 95 -7.74 11.04 -5.27
N LYS A 96 -8.54 9.98 -5.37
CA LYS A 96 -8.91 9.39 -6.68
C LYS A 96 -9.79 10.30 -7.52
N LEU A 97 -10.65 11.10 -6.90
CA LEU A 97 -11.51 12.05 -7.60
C LEU A 97 -10.65 13.15 -8.21
N ARG A 98 -9.76 13.72 -7.42
CA ARG A 98 -8.82 14.74 -7.87
C ARG A 98 -7.85 14.21 -8.93
N PHE A 99 -7.35 12.99 -8.76
CA PHE A 99 -6.56 12.30 -9.79
C PHE A 99 -7.32 12.18 -11.11
N ASN A 100 -8.57 11.71 -11.05
CA ASN A 100 -9.40 11.54 -12.24
C ASN A 100 -9.68 12.86 -12.97
N GLU A 101 -9.85 13.95 -12.24
CA GLU A 101 -10.04 15.29 -12.81
C GLU A 101 -8.74 15.82 -13.44
N THR A 102 -7.65 15.83 -12.69
CA THR A 102 -6.34 16.35 -13.12
C THR A 102 -5.82 15.63 -14.34
N PHE A 103 -5.97 14.30 -14.38
CA PHE A 103 -5.44 13.46 -15.44
C PHE A 103 -6.49 12.98 -16.44
N ARG A 104 -7.67 13.58 -16.47
CA ARG A 104 -8.81 13.17 -17.29
C ARG A 104 -8.44 12.91 -18.76
N ARG A 105 -7.63 13.75 -19.35
CA ARG A 105 -7.20 13.62 -20.76
C ARG A 105 -6.40 12.34 -21.07
N PHE A 106 -5.81 11.72 -20.05
CA PHE A 106 -5.03 10.49 -20.18
C PHE A 106 -5.83 9.23 -19.79
N LEU A 107 -6.97 9.41 -19.14
CA LEU A 107 -7.81 8.30 -18.70
C LEU A 107 -8.78 7.91 -19.83
N ARG A 108 -8.75 6.62 -20.18
CA ARG A 108 -9.67 6.06 -21.19
C ARG A 108 -10.91 5.41 -20.57
N ARG A 109 -11.20 5.72 -19.32
CA ARG A 109 -12.35 5.20 -18.58
C ARG A 109 -13.23 6.35 -18.11
N GLU A 110 -14.51 6.11 -18.08
CA GLU A 110 -15.45 7.00 -17.42
C GLU A 110 -15.36 6.83 -15.91
N THR A 111 -15.62 7.91 -15.20
CA THR A 111 -15.65 7.96 -13.74
C THR A 111 -16.81 8.83 -13.29
N LEU A 112 -17.46 8.40 -12.21
CA LEU A 112 -18.57 9.12 -11.60
C LEU A 112 -18.31 9.25 -10.09
N ASN A 113 -18.51 10.44 -9.55
CA ASN A 113 -18.49 10.64 -8.10
C ASN A 113 -19.82 10.16 -7.49
N GLY A 114 -19.81 8.98 -6.86
CA GLY A 114 -21.01 8.39 -6.28
C GLY A 114 -21.64 9.22 -5.17
N GLU A 115 -20.85 10.01 -4.41
CA GLU A 115 -21.38 10.84 -3.33
C GLU A 115 -22.26 11.98 -3.84
N THR A 116 -21.89 12.59 -4.97
CA THR A 116 -22.59 13.78 -5.51
C THR A 116 -23.45 13.47 -6.74
N ALA A 117 -23.33 12.28 -7.31
CA ALA A 117 -24.06 11.89 -8.50
C ALA A 117 -25.57 11.88 -8.29
N THR A 118 -26.30 12.35 -9.31
CA THR A 118 -27.76 12.20 -9.36
C THR A 118 -28.13 10.82 -9.90
N PRO A 119 -29.37 10.32 -9.61
CA PRO A 119 -29.86 9.06 -10.19
C PRO A 119 -29.80 9.02 -11.71
N ARG A 120 -30.06 10.16 -12.37
CA ARG A 120 -29.95 10.28 -13.82
C ARG A 120 -28.50 10.06 -14.29
N GLN A 121 -27.52 10.69 -13.65
CA GLN A 121 -26.11 10.50 -13.98
C GLN A 121 -25.65 9.05 -13.75
N MET A 122 -26.15 8.40 -12.68
CA MET A 122 -25.87 6.98 -12.43
C MET A 122 -26.49 6.09 -13.52
N ALA A 123 -27.72 6.39 -13.95
CA ALA A 123 -28.36 5.66 -15.04
C ALA A 123 -27.56 5.78 -16.35
N GLU A 124 -27.14 6.98 -16.70
CA GLU A 124 -26.31 7.25 -17.89
C GLU A 124 -24.95 6.54 -17.79
N PHE A 125 -24.30 6.58 -16.65
CA PHE A 125 -23.01 5.92 -16.39
C PHE A 125 -23.09 4.39 -16.44
N ALA A 126 -24.16 3.80 -15.92
CA ALA A 126 -24.38 2.36 -15.90
C ALA A 126 -24.96 1.80 -17.21
N ALA A 127 -25.40 2.67 -18.13
CA ALA A 127 -26.04 2.25 -19.37
C ALA A 127 -25.11 1.39 -20.22
N GLY A 128 -25.57 0.18 -20.59
CA GLY A 128 -24.80 -0.78 -21.37
C GLY A 128 -23.65 -1.47 -20.63
N GLN A 129 -23.48 -1.21 -19.34
CA GLN A 129 -22.48 -1.89 -18.51
C GLN A 129 -23.11 -3.11 -17.82
N GLU A 130 -22.42 -4.24 -17.84
CA GLU A 130 -22.79 -5.39 -17.02
C GLU A 130 -22.32 -5.19 -15.56
N TYR A 131 -21.12 -4.61 -15.40
CA TYR A 131 -20.50 -4.35 -14.10
C TYR A 131 -19.93 -2.94 -14.03
N ILE A 132 -19.99 -2.35 -12.84
CA ILE A 132 -19.24 -1.16 -12.47
C ILE A 132 -18.34 -1.46 -11.27
N PHE A 133 -17.30 -0.64 -11.08
CA PHE A 133 -16.40 -0.76 -9.95
C PHE A 133 -16.56 0.43 -9.00
N ALA A 134 -17.12 0.18 -7.84
CA ALA A 134 -17.12 1.14 -6.74
C ALA A 134 -15.76 1.14 -6.04
N LYS A 135 -15.28 2.32 -5.66
CA LYS A 135 -13.99 2.48 -4.97
C LYS A 135 -14.11 3.60 -3.96
N ILE A 136 -13.63 3.37 -2.75
CA ILE A 136 -13.47 4.47 -1.78
C ILE A 136 -12.44 5.47 -2.29
N ASN A 137 -12.66 6.75 -2.02
CA ASN A 137 -11.80 7.83 -2.53
C ASN A 137 -10.36 7.68 -2.01
N HIS A 138 -10.19 7.57 -0.70
CA HIS A 138 -8.89 7.37 -0.05
C HIS A 138 -8.70 5.89 0.33
N GLY A 139 -7.99 5.13 -0.47
CA GLY A 139 -7.70 3.72 -0.20
C GLY A 139 -6.63 3.15 -1.12
N ASP A 140 -5.91 2.15 -0.62
CA ASP A 140 -4.80 1.52 -1.29
C ASP A 140 -4.93 -0.01 -1.32
N CYS A 141 -4.09 -0.68 -2.07
CA CYS A 141 -3.94 -2.13 -2.09
C CYS A 141 -5.26 -2.90 -2.35
N GLY A 142 -6.18 -2.33 -3.11
CA GLY A 142 -7.47 -2.96 -3.44
C GLY A 142 -8.49 -2.94 -2.31
N ARG A 143 -8.21 -2.33 -1.17
CA ARG A 143 -9.19 -2.17 -0.09
C ARG A 143 -10.29 -1.19 -0.51
N GLY A 144 -11.54 -1.54 -0.20
CA GLY A 144 -12.69 -0.73 -0.58
C GLY A 144 -12.89 -0.62 -2.09
N VAL A 145 -12.53 -1.69 -2.83
CA VAL A 145 -12.84 -1.84 -4.25
C VAL A 145 -13.84 -2.98 -4.39
N GLU A 146 -15.00 -2.68 -4.94
CA GLU A 146 -16.07 -3.63 -5.14
C GLU A 146 -16.53 -3.63 -6.60
N ARG A 147 -16.80 -4.82 -7.13
CA ARG A 147 -17.41 -5.01 -8.44
C ARG A 147 -18.91 -5.22 -8.26
N LEU A 148 -19.70 -4.28 -8.74
CA LEU A 148 -21.14 -4.28 -8.65
C LEU A 148 -21.75 -4.71 -9.99
N ARG A 149 -22.65 -5.68 -9.98
CA ARG A 149 -23.43 -6.05 -11.16
C ARG A 149 -24.64 -5.12 -11.26
N VAL A 150 -24.76 -4.44 -12.37
CA VAL A 150 -25.83 -3.44 -12.57
C VAL A 150 -27.22 -4.03 -12.42
N ALA A 151 -27.42 -5.27 -12.92
CA ALA A 151 -28.71 -5.97 -12.86
C ALA A 151 -29.15 -6.38 -11.43
N ASP A 152 -28.25 -6.31 -10.43
CA ASP A 152 -28.60 -6.68 -9.05
C ASP A 152 -29.31 -5.51 -8.31
N PHE A 153 -29.35 -4.33 -8.91
CA PHE A 153 -29.98 -3.16 -8.34
C PHE A 153 -31.31 -2.84 -9.02
N ALA A 154 -32.35 -2.61 -8.21
CA ALA A 154 -33.68 -2.31 -8.71
C ALA A 154 -33.79 -0.97 -9.44
N SER A 155 -32.92 -0.02 -9.11
CA SER A 155 -32.88 1.32 -9.71
C SER A 155 -31.51 2.00 -9.53
N PRO A 156 -31.22 3.05 -10.31
CA PRO A 156 -30.03 3.88 -10.08
C PRO A 156 -29.96 4.51 -8.70
N ASP A 157 -31.11 4.84 -8.11
CA ASP A 157 -31.22 5.35 -6.74
C ASP A 157 -30.77 4.29 -5.72
N ALA A 158 -31.22 3.06 -5.88
CA ALA A 158 -30.83 1.95 -5.00
C ALA A 158 -29.31 1.68 -5.09
N MET A 159 -28.74 1.78 -6.29
CA MET A 159 -27.30 1.64 -6.49
C MET A 159 -26.52 2.77 -5.83
N LEU A 160 -26.97 4.02 -5.96
CA LEU A 160 -26.35 5.16 -5.28
C LEU A 160 -26.45 5.05 -3.76
N ALA A 161 -27.59 4.62 -3.23
CA ALA A 161 -27.77 4.40 -1.80
C ALA A 161 -26.75 3.39 -1.28
N TYR A 162 -26.59 2.27 -1.97
CA TYR A 162 -25.59 1.23 -1.62
C TYR A 162 -24.14 1.75 -1.65
N ILE A 163 -23.78 2.53 -2.67
CA ILE A 163 -22.41 3.08 -2.80
C ILE A 163 -22.09 4.09 -1.69
N ARG A 164 -23.11 4.74 -1.11
CA ARG A 164 -22.98 5.75 -0.06
C ARG A 164 -22.97 5.19 1.37
N GLU A 165 -23.28 3.91 1.56
CA GLU A 165 -23.14 3.20 2.84
C GLU A 165 -21.69 2.83 3.14
#